data_ef72b5e3940dc06b8023e54d698bfb01
#
_entry.id   ef72b5e3940dc06b8023e54d698bfb01
#
_cell.length_a   1.000
_cell.length_b   1.000
_cell.length_c   1.000
_cell.angle_alpha   90.00
_cell.angle_beta   90.00
_cell.angle_gamma   90.00
#
_symmetry.space_group_name_H-M   'P 1'
#
loop_
_entity.id
_entity.type
_entity.pdbx_description
1 polymer ?
#
loop_
_entity_poly.entity_id
_entity_poly.type
_entity_poly.pdbx_seq_one_letter_code
_entity_poly.pdbx_strand_id
1 'polypeptide(L)'
;MKRLLILLLTGLFAQLVVSCYPEGADNIEDYDVAITNYDKGADFSTFTTFSIPDTVVYFANDNSAGKPSHEFDDAVIKAVTDNFVAMGYEKVADPTATTPAEDLPSFIVTVSAFSNVNYAYFVDNWYNNWNWYWGGWWGGPFNPYYPWYPVSVYSYRTGSVVVEMVSTAKRNDDKVNVVWTGIADGLLQGSNSFVLNRVESQIDQCFIQSPYLKKATTPNK
;
A
#
# COMPACT_ATOMS: atom_id res chain seq x y z
N MET A 1 44.12 36.81 31.46
CA MET A 1 44.00 35.36 31.19
C MET A 1 42.59 34.83 31.42
N LYS A 2 41.93 34.96 32.57
CA LYS A 2 40.55 34.43 32.82
C LYS A 2 39.49 34.96 31.84
N ARG A 3 39.51 36.26 31.48
CA ARG A 3 38.56 36.86 30.54
C ARG A 3 38.72 36.34 29.11
N LEU A 4 39.96 36.06 28.71
CA LEU A 4 40.24 35.47 27.37
C LEU A 4 39.78 34.01 27.27
N LEU A 5 39.92 33.25 28.36
CA LEU A 5 39.47 31.86 28.45
C LEU A 5 37.92 31.76 28.36
N ILE A 6 37.22 32.69 29.03
CA ILE A 6 35.74 32.75 28.98
C ILE A 6 35.25 33.06 27.56
N LEU A 7 35.92 34.01 26.87
CA LEU A 7 35.56 34.34 25.46
C LEU A 7 35.84 33.18 24.51
N LEU A 8 36.90 32.41 24.72
CA LEU A 8 37.19 31.20 23.94
C LEU A 8 36.18 30.08 24.21
N LEU A 9 35.79 29.87 25.48
CA LEU A 9 34.76 28.86 25.82
C LEU A 9 33.37 29.23 25.28
N THR A 10 32.96 30.51 25.35
CA THR A 10 31.68 30.95 24.78
C THR A 10 31.65 30.86 23.26
N GLY A 11 32.77 31.16 22.58
CA GLY A 11 32.91 30.97 21.14
C GLY A 11 32.85 29.50 20.72
N LEU A 12 33.44 28.60 21.50
CA LEU A 12 33.39 27.16 21.23
C LEU A 12 31.96 26.57 21.47
N PHE A 13 31.26 27.07 22.47
CA PHE A 13 29.90 26.66 22.78
C PHE A 13 28.88 27.16 21.71
N ALA A 14 29.11 28.35 21.15
CA ALA A 14 28.27 28.88 20.07
C ALA A 14 28.38 28.06 18.78
N GLN A 15 29.48 27.39 18.51
CA GLN A 15 29.68 26.50 17.36
C GLN A 15 28.88 25.18 17.48
N LEU A 16 28.61 24.75 18.73
CA LEU A 16 27.86 23.49 18.96
C LEU A 16 26.35 23.62 18.76
N VAL A 17 25.77 24.82 18.76
CA VAL A 17 24.35 25.05 18.54
C VAL A 17 23.99 25.30 17.07
N VAL A 18 24.95 25.47 16.17
CA VAL A 18 24.71 25.67 14.73
C VAL A 18 24.71 24.36 13.94
N SER A 19 25.18 23.27 14.59
CA SER A 19 25.24 21.95 13.94
C SER A 19 23.97 21.17 14.20
N CYS A 20 23.19 20.96 13.18
CA CYS A 20 21.97 20.14 13.07
C CYS A 20 20.66 20.93 13.12
N TYR A 21 20.50 21.87 12.20
CA TYR A 21 19.18 22.03 11.60
C TYR A 21 19.20 21.14 10.35
N PRO A 22 18.52 19.99 10.33
CA PRO A 22 18.35 19.28 9.07
C PRO A 22 17.62 20.25 8.14
N GLU A 23 18.24 20.57 7.03
CA GLU A 23 17.55 21.24 5.93
C GLU A 23 16.29 20.39 5.70
N GLY A 24 15.10 21.02 5.77
CA GLY A 24 13.86 20.32 5.48
C GLY A 24 13.92 19.78 4.04
N ALA A 25 13.00 18.87 3.71
CA ALA A 25 12.94 18.32 2.38
C ALA A 25 12.81 19.45 1.34
N ASP A 26 13.72 19.47 0.37
CA ASP A 26 13.79 20.52 -0.66
C ASP A 26 12.75 20.34 -1.77
N ASN A 27 12.27 19.10 -1.94
CA ASN A 27 11.32 18.74 -2.98
C ASN A 27 10.09 18.04 -2.38
N ILE A 28 8.97 18.10 -3.11
CA ILE A 28 7.71 17.48 -2.67
C ILE A 28 7.85 15.96 -2.58
N GLU A 29 8.61 15.34 -3.45
CA GLU A 29 8.88 13.90 -3.48
C GLU A 29 9.66 13.40 -2.26
N ASP A 30 10.38 14.26 -1.56
CA ASP A 30 11.09 13.90 -0.31
C ASP A 30 10.11 13.59 0.84
N TYR A 31 8.84 13.94 0.69
CA TYR A 31 7.76 13.63 1.63
C TYR A 31 6.99 12.35 1.28
N ASP A 32 7.30 11.72 0.15
CA ASP A 32 6.68 10.47 -0.25
C ASP A 32 7.21 9.32 0.60
N VAL A 33 6.31 8.48 1.08
CA VAL A 33 6.66 7.37 1.96
C VAL A 33 6.03 6.08 1.47
N ALA A 34 6.85 5.07 1.23
CA ALA A 34 6.38 3.71 1.03
C ALA A 34 6.35 2.96 2.36
N ILE A 35 5.19 2.45 2.73
CA ILE A 35 4.98 1.72 3.98
C ILE A 35 4.50 0.32 3.65
N THR A 36 5.08 -0.71 4.27
CA THR A 36 4.63 -2.08 4.08
C THR A 36 4.36 -2.78 5.40
N ASN A 37 3.31 -3.60 5.42
CA ASN A 37 2.99 -4.50 6.53
C ASN A 37 2.64 -5.88 5.99
N TYR A 38 2.85 -6.92 6.79
CA TYR A 38 2.50 -8.29 6.40
C TYR A 38 2.19 -9.19 7.59
N ASP A 39 1.46 -10.24 7.32
CA ASP A 39 1.19 -11.30 8.28
C ASP A 39 2.45 -12.16 8.46
N LYS A 40 3.06 -12.12 9.65
CA LYS A 40 4.23 -12.94 9.99
C LYS A 40 3.92 -14.43 10.04
N GLY A 41 2.63 -14.78 10.14
CA GLY A 41 2.16 -16.16 10.11
C GLY A 41 1.87 -16.67 8.69
N ALA A 42 1.86 -15.79 7.67
CA ALA A 42 1.63 -16.19 6.29
C ALA A 42 2.86 -16.87 5.68
N ASP A 43 2.63 -18.00 5.03
CA ASP A 43 3.65 -18.67 4.22
C ASP A 43 3.50 -18.23 2.75
N PHE A 44 4.25 -17.20 2.36
CA PHE A 44 4.21 -16.64 1.00
C PHE A 44 4.67 -17.63 -0.07
N SER A 45 5.38 -18.70 0.28
CA SER A 45 5.79 -19.73 -0.67
C SER A 45 4.61 -20.55 -1.21
N THR A 46 3.51 -20.60 -0.49
CA THR A 46 2.29 -21.33 -0.87
C THR A 46 1.43 -20.61 -1.89
N PHE A 47 1.57 -19.29 -2.01
CA PHE A 47 0.86 -18.50 -3.01
C PHE A 47 1.50 -18.66 -4.39
N THR A 48 0.69 -18.87 -5.42
CA THR A 48 1.18 -19.13 -6.79
C THR A 48 0.55 -18.21 -7.82
N THR A 49 -0.74 -17.97 -7.70
CA THR A 49 -1.55 -17.25 -8.68
C THR A 49 -2.24 -16.07 -8.02
N PHE A 50 -2.51 -15.03 -8.79
CA PHE A 50 -3.29 -13.88 -8.32
C PHE A 50 -4.24 -13.36 -9.41
N SER A 51 -5.31 -12.73 -8.96
CA SER A 51 -6.11 -11.83 -9.79
C SER A 51 -6.07 -10.42 -9.25
N ILE A 52 -6.28 -9.45 -10.12
CA ILE A 52 -6.32 -8.03 -9.80
C ILE A 52 -7.37 -7.36 -10.69
N PRO A 53 -8.36 -6.67 -10.10
CA PRO A 53 -9.34 -5.88 -10.83
C PRO A 53 -8.69 -4.86 -11.76
N ASP A 54 -9.39 -4.51 -12.82
CA ASP A 54 -8.98 -3.47 -13.76
C ASP A 54 -9.37 -2.05 -13.30
N THR A 55 -9.66 -1.88 -12.01
CA THR A 55 -10.10 -0.61 -11.44
C THR A 55 -9.46 -0.34 -10.08
N VAL A 56 -9.26 0.94 -9.78
CA VAL A 56 -8.88 1.42 -8.45
C VAL A 56 -10.14 1.87 -7.71
N VAL A 57 -10.32 1.39 -6.49
CA VAL A 57 -11.46 1.81 -5.64
C VAL A 57 -11.09 3.07 -4.86
N TYR A 58 -11.91 4.10 -4.99
CA TYR A 58 -11.66 5.40 -4.36
C TYR A 58 -12.46 5.56 -3.06
N PHE A 59 -11.76 5.88 -1.98
CA PHE A 59 -12.33 6.20 -0.68
C PHE A 59 -12.20 7.69 -0.39
N ALA A 60 -13.33 8.35 -0.12
CA ALA A 60 -13.37 9.75 0.27
C ALA A 60 -14.41 9.96 1.38
N ASN A 61 -14.09 10.78 2.37
CA ASN A 61 -14.98 11.07 3.52
C ASN A 61 -16.07 12.09 3.20
N ASP A 62 -15.93 12.85 2.13
CA ASP A 62 -16.88 13.88 1.79
C ASP A 62 -17.27 13.84 0.31
N ASN A 63 -18.52 14.27 0.06
CA ASN A 63 -19.05 14.41 -1.28
C ASN A 63 -18.55 15.68 -2.00
N SER A 64 -17.66 16.46 -1.39
CA SER A 64 -17.13 17.72 -1.92
C SER A 64 -15.86 17.51 -2.75
N ALA A 65 -15.13 16.44 -2.53
CA ALA A 65 -14.13 15.97 -3.47
C ALA A 65 -14.88 15.51 -4.72
N GLY A 66 -14.68 16.18 -5.84
CA GLY A 66 -15.29 15.80 -7.13
C GLY A 66 -15.12 14.31 -7.41
N LYS A 67 -15.91 13.75 -8.34
CA LYS A 67 -15.78 12.33 -8.69
C LYS A 67 -14.31 11.99 -8.94
N PRO A 68 -13.79 10.89 -8.34
CA PRO A 68 -12.41 10.47 -8.58
C PRO A 68 -12.16 10.34 -10.09
N SER A 69 -11.02 10.80 -10.54
CA SER A 69 -10.59 10.56 -11.91
C SER A 69 -9.99 9.16 -11.98
N HIS A 70 -10.52 8.32 -12.86
CA HIS A 70 -9.97 6.99 -13.16
C HIS A 70 -8.85 7.04 -14.22
N GLU A 71 -8.31 8.22 -14.48
CA GLU A 71 -7.31 8.47 -15.52
C GLU A 71 -6.01 7.68 -15.30
N PHE A 72 -5.69 7.36 -14.04
CA PHE A 72 -4.45 6.66 -13.67
C PHE A 72 -4.65 5.17 -13.36
N ASP A 73 -5.86 4.67 -13.38
CA ASP A 73 -6.15 3.29 -12.97
C ASP A 73 -5.30 2.28 -13.75
N ASP A 74 -5.28 2.37 -15.07
CA ASP A 74 -4.54 1.45 -15.93
C ASP A 74 -3.04 1.41 -15.60
N ALA A 75 -2.43 2.58 -15.37
CA ALA A 75 -1.01 2.67 -15.07
C ALA A 75 -0.69 2.13 -13.67
N VAL A 76 -1.50 2.46 -12.68
CA VAL A 76 -1.34 1.96 -11.30
C VAL A 76 -1.54 0.44 -11.26
N ILE A 77 -2.60 -0.08 -11.89
CA ILE A 77 -2.86 -1.53 -11.96
C ILE A 77 -1.74 -2.26 -12.70
N LYS A 78 -1.21 -1.64 -13.78
CA LYS A 78 -0.07 -2.19 -14.50
C LYS A 78 1.18 -2.26 -13.61
N ALA A 79 1.53 -1.18 -12.91
CA ALA A 79 2.69 -1.15 -12.02
C ALA A 79 2.60 -2.24 -10.94
N VAL A 80 1.43 -2.38 -10.31
CA VAL A 80 1.18 -3.43 -9.30
C VAL A 80 1.30 -4.81 -9.91
N THR A 81 0.68 -5.03 -11.10
CA THR A 81 0.72 -6.31 -11.82
C THR A 81 2.17 -6.71 -12.15
N ASP A 82 2.94 -5.80 -12.72
CA ASP A 82 4.32 -6.04 -13.13
C ASP A 82 5.19 -6.44 -11.93
N ASN A 83 5.00 -5.79 -10.81
CA ASN A 83 5.71 -6.10 -9.57
C ASN A 83 5.38 -7.51 -9.04
N PHE A 84 4.09 -7.90 -8.97
CA PHE A 84 3.73 -9.26 -8.56
C PHE A 84 4.28 -10.32 -9.53
N VAL A 85 4.23 -10.06 -10.83
CA VAL A 85 4.83 -10.96 -11.84
C VAL A 85 6.34 -11.06 -11.66
N ALA A 86 7.04 -9.95 -11.40
CA ALA A 86 8.48 -9.93 -11.12
C ALA A 86 8.84 -10.66 -9.82
N MET A 87 7.94 -10.72 -8.85
CA MET A 87 8.07 -11.54 -7.64
C MET A 87 7.86 -13.05 -7.89
N GLY A 88 7.38 -13.42 -9.09
CA GLY A 88 7.22 -14.82 -9.51
C GLY A 88 5.80 -15.37 -9.37
N TYR A 89 4.80 -14.50 -9.21
CA TYR A 89 3.40 -14.89 -9.21
C TYR A 89 2.79 -14.86 -10.63
N GLU A 90 1.83 -15.72 -10.88
CA GLU A 90 1.12 -15.80 -12.17
C GLU A 90 -0.23 -15.06 -12.07
N LYS A 91 -0.45 -14.12 -13.00
CA LYS A 91 -1.75 -13.45 -13.10
C LYS A 91 -2.76 -14.37 -13.79
N VAL A 92 -3.91 -14.55 -13.16
CA VAL A 92 -5.05 -15.31 -13.71
C VAL A 92 -6.29 -14.41 -13.87
N ALA A 93 -7.31 -14.92 -14.50
CA ALA A 93 -8.59 -14.21 -14.63
C ALA A 93 -9.25 -13.98 -13.26
N ASP A 94 -10.05 -12.92 -13.18
CA ASP A 94 -10.82 -12.63 -11.98
C ASP A 94 -11.86 -13.71 -11.71
N PRO A 95 -12.03 -14.15 -10.46
CA PRO A 95 -13.05 -15.10 -10.11
C PRO A 95 -14.46 -14.49 -10.25
N THR A 96 -15.42 -15.33 -10.51
CA THR A 96 -16.85 -14.99 -10.58
C THR A 96 -17.62 -15.71 -9.48
N ALA A 97 -18.89 -15.35 -9.29
CA ALA A 97 -19.75 -16.02 -8.31
C ALA A 97 -19.90 -17.54 -8.54
N THR A 98 -19.56 -18.02 -9.74
CA THR A 98 -19.64 -19.44 -10.12
C THR A 98 -18.29 -20.13 -10.20
N THR A 99 -17.18 -19.43 -9.90
CA THR A 99 -15.84 -20.03 -9.90
C THR A 99 -15.73 -21.06 -8.77
N PRO A 100 -15.39 -22.32 -9.06
CA PRO A 100 -15.17 -23.33 -8.03
C PRO A 100 -14.06 -22.94 -7.06
N ALA A 101 -14.13 -23.41 -5.83
CA ALA A 101 -13.18 -23.05 -4.79
C ALA A 101 -11.74 -23.49 -5.13
N GLU A 102 -11.60 -24.62 -5.84
CA GLU A 102 -10.32 -25.16 -6.31
C GLU A 102 -9.68 -24.35 -7.44
N ASP A 103 -10.49 -23.56 -8.18
CA ASP A 103 -10.05 -22.74 -9.30
C ASP A 103 -9.81 -21.28 -8.91
N LEU A 104 -9.99 -20.94 -7.63
CA LEU A 104 -9.71 -19.59 -7.14
C LEU A 104 -8.22 -19.29 -7.20
N PRO A 105 -7.83 -18.04 -7.54
CA PRO A 105 -6.44 -17.62 -7.38
C PRO A 105 -6.01 -17.78 -5.91
N SER A 106 -4.73 -17.97 -5.65
CA SER A 106 -4.21 -18.08 -4.29
C SER A 106 -4.47 -16.83 -3.45
N PHE A 107 -4.50 -15.68 -4.11
CA PHE A 107 -4.85 -14.40 -3.50
C PHE A 107 -5.44 -13.46 -4.55
N ILE A 108 -6.10 -12.44 -4.05
CA ILE A 108 -6.61 -11.32 -4.83
C ILE A 108 -5.84 -10.08 -4.42
N VAL A 109 -5.54 -9.24 -5.40
CA VAL A 109 -4.95 -7.93 -5.17
C VAL A 109 -6.05 -6.89 -5.23
N THR A 110 -6.16 -6.07 -4.18
CA THR A 110 -7.00 -4.88 -4.19
C THR A 110 -6.13 -3.63 -4.31
N VAL A 111 -6.59 -2.66 -5.08
CA VAL A 111 -5.93 -1.36 -5.19
C VAL A 111 -6.93 -0.28 -4.85
N SER A 112 -6.63 0.49 -3.83
CA SER A 112 -7.49 1.55 -3.32
C SER A 112 -6.74 2.88 -3.30
N ALA A 113 -7.44 3.96 -3.64
CA ALA A 113 -6.92 5.32 -3.52
C ALA A 113 -7.72 6.10 -2.47
N PHE A 114 -7.03 6.95 -1.73
CA PHE A 114 -7.59 7.64 -0.58
C PHE A 114 -7.51 9.14 -0.71
N SER A 115 -8.63 9.79 -0.36
CA SER A 115 -8.71 11.22 -0.18
C SER A 115 -9.24 11.50 1.21
N ASN A 116 -8.33 11.83 2.14
CA ASN A 116 -8.68 12.32 3.49
C ASN A 116 -9.50 11.33 4.36
N VAL A 117 -9.21 10.05 4.28
CA VAL A 117 -9.94 8.97 4.97
C VAL A 117 -9.17 8.47 6.18
N ASN A 118 -9.84 8.26 7.31
CA ASN A 118 -9.24 7.55 8.43
C ASN A 118 -9.37 6.03 8.27
N TYR A 119 -8.50 5.29 8.97
CA TYR A 119 -8.47 3.83 8.91
C TYR A 119 -9.80 3.14 9.28
N ALA A 120 -10.50 3.66 10.29
CA ALA A 120 -11.78 3.09 10.73
C ALA A 120 -12.82 3.16 9.60
N TYR A 121 -12.92 4.32 8.94
CA TYR A 121 -13.81 4.47 7.78
C TYR A 121 -13.45 3.51 6.66
N PHE A 122 -12.17 3.30 6.39
CA PHE A 122 -11.71 2.35 5.39
C PHE A 122 -12.15 0.92 5.73
N VAL A 123 -11.86 0.43 6.92
CA VAL A 123 -12.22 -0.93 7.35
C VAL A 123 -13.73 -1.15 7.29
N ASP A 124 -14.52 -0.19 7.79
CA ASP A 124 -15.97 -0.28 7.82
C ASP A 124 -16.61 -0.30 6.42
N ASN A 125 -15.95 0.31 5.44
CA ASN A 125 -16.46 0.42 4.07
C ASN A 125 -15.75 -0.50 3.06
N TRP A 126 -14.69 -1.18 3.46
CA TRP A 126 -13.88 -2.01 2.56
C TRP A 126 -14.73 -3.04 1.79
N TYR A 127 -15.52 -3.84 2.49
CA TYR A 127 -16.39 -4.83 1.88
C TYR A 127 -17.40 -4.21 0.93
N ASN A 128 -18.09 -3.14 1.34
CA ASN A 128 -19.10 -2.49 0.54
C ASN A 128 -18.55 -1.94 -0.77
N ASN A 129 -17.31 -1.45 -0.76
CA ASN A 129 -16.66 -0.91 -1.95
C ASN A 129 -16.12 -2.00 -2.87
N TRP A 130 -15.71 -3.15 -2.34
CA TRP A 130 -15.19 -4.25 -3.16
C TRP A 130 -16.23 -5.31 -3.52
N ASN A 131 -17.31 -5.45 -2.74
CA ASN A 131 -18.35 -6.44 -2.97
C ASN A 131 -19.05 -6.32 -4.35
N TRP A 132 -19.23 -5.10 -4.83
CA TRP A 132 -19.83 -4.87 -6.14
C TRP A 132 -18.97 -5.44 -7.28
N TYR A 133 -17.65 -5.39 -7.11
CA TYR A 133 -16.73 -5.89 -8.14
C TYR A 133 -16.75 -7.43 -8.20
N TRP A 134 -16.67 -8.08 -7.07
CA TRP A 134 -16.59 -9.53 -7.04
C TRP A 134 -17.91 -10.27 -6.99
N GLY A 135 -19.04 -9.57 -7.14
CA GLY A 135 -20.37 -10.20 -7.26
C GLY A 135 -20.77 -11.15 -6.14
N GLY A 136 -20.15 -10.99 -4.95
CA GLY A 136 -20.48 -11.79 -3.79
C GLY A 136 -19.97 -13.24 -3.80
N TRP A 137 -18.97 -13.59 -4.65
CA TRP A 137 -18.39 -14.94 -4.67
C TRP A 137 -17.81 -15.36 -3.30
N TRP A 138 -17.46 -14.41 -2.45
CA TRP A 138 -17.09 -14.68 -1.06
C TRP A 138 -18.26 -15.14 -0.17
N GLY A 139 -19.52 -15.00 -0.62
CA GLY A 139 -20.70 -15.58 0.02
C GLY A 139 -21.23 -14.84 1.24
N GLY A 140 -20.79 -13.60 1.53
CA GLY A 140 -21.30 -12.82 2.66
C GLY A 140 -20.54 -11.53 2.94
N PRO A 141 -21.00 -10.73 3.90
CA PRO A 141 -20.30 -9.53 4.33
C PRO A 141 -19.06 -9.91 5.15
N PHE A 142 -17.90 -9.87 4.53
CA PHE A 142 -16.63 -10.10 5.20
C PHE A 142 -15.93 -8.77 5.49
N ASN A 143 -15.34 -8.66 6.68
CA ASN A 143 -14.47 -7.56 7.03
C ASN A 143 -13.00 -7.94 6.79
N PRO A 144 -12.14 -7.02 6.36
CA PRO A 144 -10.73 -7.31 6.22
C PRO A 144 -10.12 -7.57 7.61
N TYR A 145 -9.31 -8.62 7.70
CA TYR A 145 -8.56 -8.94 8.90
C TYR A 145 -7.07 -8.65 8.68
N TYR A 146 -6.54 -7.74 9.48
CA TYR A 146 -5.13 -7.36 9.48
C TYR A 146 -4.49 -7.91 10.75
N PRO A 147 -3.65 -8.94 10.67
CA PRO A 147 -3.03 -9.57 11.86
C PRO A 147 -2.06 -8.64 12.61
N TRP A 148 -1.64 -7.55 11.99
CA TRP A 148 -0.80 -6.51 12.62
C TRP A 148 -1.58 -5.39 13.32
N TYR A 149 -2.91 -5.48 13.40
CA TYR A 149 -3.75 -4.52 14.13
C TYR A 149 -3.67 -4.77 15.66
N PRO A 150 -3.57 -3.73 16.52
CA PRO A 150 -3.74 -2.31 16.25
C PRO A 150 -2.39 -1.57 16.17
N VAL A 151 -1.75 -1.56 15.04
CA VAL A 151 -0.57 -0.72 14.89
C VAL A 151 -1.01 0.62 14.33
N SER A 152 -0.90 1.64 15.17
CA SER A 152 -1.04 3.08 14.88
C SER A 152 -1.99 3.38 13.72
N VAL A 153 -3.08 4.02 14.05
CA VAL A 153 -4.05 4.58 13.10
C VAL A 153 -3.29 5.41 12.06
N TYR A 154 -2.94 4.79 10.95
CA TYR A 154 -2.46 5.55 9.81
C TYR A 154 -3.65 6.36 9.31
N SER A 155 -3.61 7.67 9.48
CA SER A 155 -4.48 8.53 8.71
C SER A 155 -3.89 8.58 7.32
N TYR A 156 -4.56 7.98 6.33
CA TYR A 156 -4.19 8.12 4.95
C TYR A 156 -4.31 9.60 4.56
N ARG A 157 -3.24 10.13 4.01
CA ARG A 157 -3.23 11.50 3.50
C ARG A 157 -3.94 11.56 2.15
N THR A 158 -4.34 12.73 1.75
CA THR A 158 -4.88 12.95 0.41
C THR A 158 -3.88 12.48 -0.62
N GLY A 159 -4.27 11.45 -1.41
CA GLY A 159 -3.44 10.93 -2.47
C GLY A 159 -2.67 9.65 -2.15
N SER A 160 -2.98 8.96 -1.05
CA SER A 160 -2.39 7.65 -0.79
C SER A 160 -3.01 6.59 -1.69
N VAL A 161 -2.17 5.67 -2.18
CA VAL A 161 -2.60 4.43 -2.86
C VAL A 161 -2.24 3.25 -1.96
N VAL A 162 -3.20 2.38 -1.73
CA VAL A 162 -3.04 1.16 -0.94
C VAL A 162 -3.23 -0.05 -1.81
N VAL A 163 -2.25 -0.92 -1.80
CA VAL A 163 -2.25 -2.23 -2.46
C VAL A 163 -2.32 -3.31 -1.40
N GLU A 164 -3.28 -4.21 -1.50
CA GLU A 164 -3.44 -5.29 -0.54
C GLU A 164 -3.43 -6.65 -1.23
N MET A 165 -2.76 -7.60 -0.60
CA MET A 165 -2.77 -9.00 -0.95
C MET A 165 -3.74 -9.73 -0.02
N VAL A 166 -4.86 -10.18 -0.57
CA VAL A 166 -5.96 -10.79 0.18
C VAL A 166 -6.01 -12.27 -0.15
N SER A 167 -5.76 -13.12 0.84
CA SER A 167 -5.81 -14.57 0.67
C SER A 167 -7.22 -15.05 0.37
N THR A 168 -7.37 -15.95 -0.61
CA THR A 168 -8.64 -16.60 -0.92
C THR A 168 -8.93 -17.81 -0.03
N ALA A 169 -7.98 -18.22 0.78
CA ALA A 169 -8.18 -19.30 1.75
C ALA A 169 -9.31 -18.94 2.71
N LYS A 170 -10.29 -19.85 2.82
CA LYS A 170 -11.44 -19.65 3.71
C LYS A 170 -11.02 -19.59 5.18
N ARG A 171 -11.57 -18.61 5.89
CA ARG A 171 -11.52 -18.51 7.33
C ARG A 171 -12.80 -19.08 7.95
N ASN A 172 -12.74 -19.41 9.23
CA ASN A 172 -13.91 -19.88 9.99
C ASN A 172 -14.71 -18.73 10.61
N ASP A 173 -14.34 -17.48 10.31
CA ASP A 173 -15.00 -16.26 10.76
C ASP A 173 -15.38 -15.39 9.54
N ASP A 174 -16.23 -14.39 9.74
CA ASP A 174 -16.71 -13.48 8.69
C ASP A 174 -15.63 -12.48 8.29
N LYS A 175 -14.39 -12.95 8.06
CA LYS A 175 -13.25 -12.10 7.72
C LYS A 175 -12.48 -12.64 6.53
N VAL A 176 -11.93 -11.73 5.75
CA VAL A 176 -10.94 -12.01 4.71
C VAL A 176 -9.55 -11.68 5.23
N ASN A 177 -8.59 -12.54 4.93
CA ASN A 177 -7.24 -12.42 5.47
C ASN A 177 -6.37 -11.56 4.55
N VAL A 178 -6.13 -10.32 4.94
CA VAL A 178 -5.12 -9.48 4.29
C VAL A 178 -3.77 -9.97 4.78
N VAL A 179 -2.93 -10.46 3.87
CA VAL A 179 -1.63 -11.06 4.23
C VAL A 179 -0.46 -10.10 3.98
N TRP A 180 -0.65 -9.09 3.15
CA TRP A 180 0.31 -8.03 2.90
C TRP A 180 -0.40 -6.76 2.47
N THR A 181 0.18 -5.63 2.85
CA THR A 181 -0.26 -4.28 2.43
C THR A 181 0.96 -3.44 2.06
N GLY A 182 0.90 -2.81 0.91
CA GLY A 182 1.81 -1.74 0.48
C GLY A 182 1.05 -0.43 0.39
N ILE A 183 1.60 0.64 0.95
CA ILE A 183 1.01 1.98 0.97
C ILE A 183 2.00 2.94 0.31
N ALA A 184 1.60 3.53 -0.80
CA ALA A 184 2.25 4.66 -1.41
C ALA A 184 1.58 5.94 -0.86
N ASP A 185 2.23 6.60 0.10
CA ASP A 185 1.72 7.81 0.75
C ASP A 185 2.47 9.03 0.25
N GLY A 186 1.78 9.94 -0.43
CA GLY A 186 2.37 11.14 -1.00
C GLY A 186 1.36 12.24 -1.26
N LEU A 187 1.88 13.44 -1.53
CA LEU A 187 1.05 14.56 -1.93
C LEU A 187 0.79 14.48 -3.44
N LEU A 188 -0.47 14.31 -3.84
CA LEU A 188 -0.87 14.37 -5.25
C LEU A 188 -0.91 15.84 -5.74
N GLN A 189 0.26 16.49 -5.77
CA GLN A 189 0.43 17.84 -6.30
C GLN A 189 1.39 17.83 -7.49
N GLY A 190 1.03 18.56 -8.52
CA GLY A 190 1.84 18.67 -9.74
C GLY A 190 1.07 18.31 -11.01
N SER A 191 1.78 18.13 -12.13
CA SER A 191 1.18 17.64 -13.36
C SER A 191 0.83 16.16 -13.26
N ASN A 192 -0.13 15.69 -14.05
CA ASN A 192 -0.57 14.29 -14.04
C ASN A 192 0.58 13.29 -14.23
N SER A 193 1.49 13.56 -15.16
CA SER A 193 2.66 12.70 -15.39
C SER A 193 3.63 12.66 -14.20
N PHE A 194 3.80 13.78 -13.52
CA PHE A 194 4.65 13.87 -12.34
C PHE A 194 4.05 13.07 -11.16
N VAL A 195 2.74 13.22 -10.93
CA VAL A 195 2.01 12.46 -9.90
C VAL A 195 2.09 10.95 -10.17
N LEU A 196 1.85 10.54 -11.43
CA LEU A 196 1.89 9.13 -11.82
C LEU A 196 3.26 8.50 -11.58
N ASN A 197 4.34 9.15 -12.04
CA ASN A 197 5.70 8.64 -11.84
C ASN A 197 6.05 8.46 -10.36
N ARG A 198 5.57 9.34 -9.49
CA ARG A 198 5.76 9.24 -8.04
C ARG A 198 4.99 8.05 -7.46
N VAL A 199 3.73 7.88 -7.84
CA VAL A 199 2.91 6.74 -7.39
C VAL A 199 3.55 5.41 -7.82
N GLU A 200 3.95 5.29 -9.09
CA GLU A 200 4.64 4.10 -9.60
C GLU A 200 5.93 3.82 -8.82
N SER A 201 6.77 4.83 -8.61
CA SER A 201 8.01 4.72 -7.84
C SER A 201 7.77 4.26 -6.40
N GLN A 202 6.72 4.76 -5.75
CA GLN A 202 6.37 4.35 -4.38
C GLN A 202 5.79 2.92 -4.33
N ILE A 203 5.02 2.52 -5.34
CA ILE A 203 4.58 1.13 -5.50
C ILE A 203 5.80 0.22 -5.62
N ASP A 204 6.73 0.51 -6.52
CA ASP A 204 7.97 -0.25 -6.68
C ASP A 204 8.74 -0.36 -5.35
N GLN A 205 8.83 0.74 -4.61
CA GLN A 205 9.48 0.79 -3.31
C GLN A 205 8.81 -0.13 -2.28
N CYS A 206 7.48 -0.28 -2.30
CA CYS A 206 6.78 -1.24 -1.45
C CYS A 206 7.24 -2.68 -1.71
N PHE A 207 7.44 -3.05 -2.97
CA PHE A 207 7.93 -4.39 -3.33
C PHE A 207 9.42 -4.57 -3.01
N ILE A 208 10.26 -3.55 -3.21
CA ILE A 208 11.69 -3.57 -2.82
C ILE A 208 11.81 -3.81 -1.31
N GLN A 209 10.97 -3.20 -0.49
CA GLN A 209 10.93 -3.39 0.97
C GLN A 209 10.35 -4.74 1.39
N SER A 210 9.76 -5.51 0.47
CA SER A 210 9.08 -6.77 0.73
C SER A 210 9.75 -7.98 0.04
N PRO A 211 11.06 -8.22 0.26
CA PRO A 211 11.79 -9.30 -0.42
C PRO A 211 11.27 -10.70 -0.09
N TYR A 212 10.54 -10.85 1.01
CA TYR A 212 9.88 -12.09 1.44
C TYR A 212 8.71 -12.51 0.53
N LEU A 213 8.18 -11.59 -0.30
CA LEU A 213 7.19 -11.92 -1.33
C LEU A 213 7.82 -12.68 -2.51
N LYS A 214 9.13 -12.55 -2.72
CA LYS A 214 9.80 -13.14 -3.87
C LYS A 214 9.82 -14.66 -3.78
N LYS A 215 9.23 -15.31 -4.77
CA LYS A 215 9.27 -16.79 -4.87
C LYS A 215 10.69 -17.25 -5.13
N ALA A 216 11.08 -18.34 -4.46
CA ALA A 216 12.33 -19.00 -4.76
C ALA A 216 12.30 -19.46 -6.22
N THR A 217 13.25 -19.00 -7.03
CA THR A 217 13.44 -19.54 -8.37
C THR A 217 13.89 -20.98 -8.22
N THR A 218 13.04 -21.94 -8.61
CA THR A 218 13.49 -23.33 -8.72
C THR A 218 14.61 -23.36 -9.77
N PRO A 219 15.83 -23.81 -9.43
CA PRO A 219 16.85 -23.95 -10.45
C PRO A 219 16.33 -24.90 -11.53
N ASN A 220 16.29 -24.44 -12.76
CA ASN A 220 16.01 -25.33 -13.90
C ASN A 220 16.97 -26.54 -13.81
N LYS A 221 16.38 -27.72 -13.66
CA LYS A 221 17.10 -28.99 -13.74
C LYS A 221 17.49 -29.28 -15.18
#